data_9059a757ea0f9decd40f79c23a42a05d
#
_entry.id   9059a757ea0f9decd40f79c23a42a05d
#
_cell.length_a   1.000
_cell.length_b   1.000
_cell.length_c   1.000
_cell.angle_alpha   90.00
_cell.angle_beta   90.00
_cell.angle_gamma   90.00
#
_symmetry.space_group_name_H-M   'P 1'
#
loop_
_entity.id
_entity.type
_entity.pdbx_description
1 polymer ?
#
loop_
_entity_poly.entity_id
_entity_poly.type
_entity_poly.pdbx_seq_one_letter_code
_entity_poly.pdbx_strand_id
1 'polypeptide(L)'
;MKRNWKWLVVSSLVTGALVAGCSNSAPTDTKKAADAGAKPTIGVAIYKFDDTFMSGVRSAIAKAAEGKATMDIVDSQNSQPTQNDKVDLFVNKKVKALAINPVDRTAAGVIIDKAKNANIPVVFLNREPLAEDMKKWDKVFYVGAKAEQSGTMEGQLLVDYFKAHPTKDGVIRYVMLKGEPGHQDAELRTKFSIKALEDAGFKVEKLAEDTAMWDRVKAQEKMAAFLASQGDKIDCVLANNDDMALGAIEALKAKGYFKDNKFMPVVGVDATAPALKALEEGTLYGTVLNDAVNQGKATTNLAIALALGQALSKETVGYDVTDGKYIWIDYKKITKENINEAK
;
A
#
# COMPACT_ATOMS: atom_id res chain seq x y z
N MET A 1 -18.03 22.85 -70.09
CA MET A 1 -19.41 22.59 -70.56
C MET A 1 -20.39 22.91 -69.46
N LYS A 2 -21.31 23.81 -69.76
CA LYS A 2 -22.36 24.38 -68.90
C LYS A 2 -23.43 23.31 -68.64
N ARG A 3 -24.07 23.29 -67.47
CA ARG A 3 -25.52 23.31 -67.40
C ARG A 3 -26.08 23.61 -66.00
N ASN A 4 -26.75 24.76 -65.90
CA ASN A 4 -27.63 25.22 -64.84
C ASN A 4 -28.97 24.41 -64.86
N TRP A 5 -29.65 24.25 -63.71
CA TRP A 5 -31.10 24.33 -63.66
C TRP A 5 -31.57 24.90 -62.31
N LYS A 6 -32.61 25.65 -62.47
CA LYS A 6 -33.25 26.64 -61.57
C LYS A 6 -34.45 26.03 -60.84
N TRP A 7 -34.75 26.61 -59.67
CA TRP A 7 -36.03 27.03 -59.12
C TRP A 7 -37.17 26.00 -58.88
N LEU A 8 -37.72 26.01 -57.64
CA LEU A 8 -39.13 26.44 -57.44
C LEU A 8 -39.36 26.76 -55.93
N VAL A 9 -39.87 27.96 -55.72
CA VAL A 9 -40.37 28.54 -54.45
C VAL A 9 -41.87 28.15 -54.38
N VAL A 10 -42.34 27.70 -53.22
CA VAL A 10 -43.77 27.73 -52.88
C VAL A 10 -43.94 28.37 -51.51
N SER A 11 -44.49 29.60 -51.53
CA SER A 11 -45.00 30.33 -50.39
C SER A 11 -46.38 29.81 -49.98
N SER A 12 -46.63 29.60 -48.71
CA SER A 12 -48.00 29.60 -48.17
C SER A 12 -48.01 30.31 -46.83
N LEU A 13 -48.60 31.52 -46.85
CA LEU A 13 -49.03 32.24 -45.65
C LEU A 13 -50.30 31.55 -45.09
N VAL A 14 -50.32 31.38 -43.78
CA VAL A 14 -51.54 31.32 -42.97
C VAL A 14 -51.38 32.13 -41.72
N THR A 15 -52.19 33.15 -41.61
CA THR A 15 -52.42 34.10 -40.52
C THR A 15 -53.25 33.43 -39.39
N GLY A 16 -52.93 33.72 -38.12
CA GLY A 16 -54.02 33.68 -37.15
C GLY A 16 -53.65 33.43 -35.68
N ALA A 17 -53.85 34.44 -34.89
CA ALA A 17 -54.28 34.50 -33.49
C ALA A 17 -53.22 34.55 -32.38
N LEU A 18 -53.05 35.74 -31.86
CA LEU A 18 -52.51 36.11 -30.55
C LEU A 18 -53.40 35.54 -29.41
N VAL A 19 -52.81 34.77 -28.49
CA VAL A 19 -53.31 34.67 -27.11
C VAL A 19 -52.15 34.94 -26.17
N ALA A 20 -52.22 36.06 -25.47
CA ALA A 20 -51.33 36.40 -24.37
C ALA A 20 -51.67 35.56 -23.15
N GLY A 21 -50.76 34.69 -22.74
CA GLY A 21 -50.78 34.00 -21.47
C GLY A 21 -49.48 34.24 -20.71
N CYS A 22 -49.49 35.17 -19.75
CA CYS A 22 -48.40 35.32 -18.80
C CYS A 22 -48.37 34.09 -17.90
N SER A 23 -47.35 33.26 -18.05
CA SER A 23 -46.96 32.30 -17.01
C SER A 23 -45.51 32.56 -16.62
N ASN A 24 -45.35 32.97 -15.38
CA ASN A 24 -44.10 33.10 -14.68
C ASN A 24 -43.41 31.72 -14.66
N SER A 25 -42.43 31.49 -15.50
CA SER A 25 -41.55 30.34 -15.42
C SER A 25 -40.31 30.73 -14.64
N ALA A 26 -40.21 30.24 -13.42
CA ALA A 26 -38.97 30.27 -12.65
C ALA A 26 -37.85 29.60 -13.44
N PRO A 27 -36.59 30.06 -13.32
CA PRO A 27 -35.47 29.40 -13.99
C PRO A 27 -35.26 28.01 -13.37
N THR A 28 -35.62 26.99 -14.11
CA THR A 28 -35.25 25.63 -13.80
C THR A 28 -33.72 25.49 -13.94
N ASP A 29 -33.08 25.25 -12.82
CA ASP A 29 -31.67 24.91 -12.69
C ASP A 29 -31.34 23.64 -13.51
N THR A 30 -30.98 23.78 -14.77
CA THR A 30 -30.56 22.69 -15.66
C THR A 30 -29.08 22.35 -15.52
N LYS A 31 -28.51 22.42 -14.30
CA LYS A 31 -27.11 22.10 -14.04
C LYS A 31 -26.87 20.76 -13.35
N LYS A 32 -27.82 19.82 -13.32
CA LYS A 32 -27.68 18.55 -12.59
C LYS A 32 -27.84 17.26 -13.42
N ALA A 33 -27.75 17.31 -14.74
CA ALA A 33 -28.00 16.12 -15.57
C ALA A 33 -26.85 15.70 -16.52
N ALA A 34 -25.66 16.29 -16.41
CA ALA A 34 -24.56 16.00 -17.36
C ALA A 34 -23.49 15.03 -16.87
N ASP A 35 -23.55 14.47 -15.64
CA ASP A 35 -22.48 13.64 -15.07
C ASP A 35 -22.96 12.25 -14.54
N ALA A 36 -24.18 11.87 -14.82
CA ALA A 36 -24.79 10.63 -14.26
C ALA A 36 -24.31 9.31 -14.91
N GLY A 37 -23.29 9.34 -15.78
CA GLY A 37 -22.77 8.15 -16.47
C GLY A 37 -21.24 8.07 -16.60
N ALA A 38 -20.51 9.11 -16.31
CA ALA A 38 -19.05 9.12 -16.44
C ALA A 38 -18.40 8.51 -15.19
N LYS A 39 -17.52 7.52 -15.40
CA LYS A 39 -16.75 6.91 -14.31
C LYS A 39 -15.84 7.96 -13.68
N PRO A 40 -15.75 8.05 -12.34
CA PRO A 40 -14.86 9.01 -11.70
C PRO A 40 -13.39 8.68 -12.03
N THR A 41 -12.58 9.72 -12.23
CA THR A 41 -11.13 9.60 -12.32
C THR A 41 -10.51 9.81 -10.94
N ILE A 42 -9.66 8.89 -10.52
CA ILE A 42 -8.95 8.90 -9.25
C ILE A 42 -7.45 8.99 -9.55
N GLY A 43 -6.76 9.96 -8.96
CA GLY A 43 -5.31 10.08 -9.05
C GLY A 43 -4.64 9.18 -8.01
N VAL A 44 -3.74 8.30 -8.47
CA VAL A 44 -3.03 7.35 -7.59
C VAL A 44 -1.54 7.59 -7.70
N ALA A 45 -0.88 8.03 -6.62
CA ALA A 45 0.57 8.17 -6.57
C ALA A 45 1.18 7.13 -5.65
N ILE A 46 2.02 6.27 -6.22
CA ILE A 46 2.78 5.23 -5.50
C ILE A 46 4.20 5.74 -5.28
N TYR A 47 4.75 5.52 -4.08
CA TYR A 47 6.07 6.04 -3.72
C TYR A 47 7.18 5.60 -4.66
N LYS A 48 7.17 4.32 -5.11
CA LYS A 48 7.99 3.80 -6.21
C LYS A 48 7.36 2.53 -6.81
N PHE A 49 7.61 2.27 -8.09
CA PHE A 49 6.98 1.15 -8.81
C PHE A 49 7.74 -0.17 -8.70
N ASP A 50 9.02 -0.14 -8.42
CA ASP A 50 9.90 -1.31 -8.32
C ASP A 50 9.89 -2.01 -6.95
N ASP A 51 9.00 -1.59 -6.03
CA ASP A 51 8.72 -2.27 -4.78
C ASP A 51 7.80 -3.46 -5.01
N THR A 52 8.23 -4.66 -4.59
CA THR A 52 7.50 -5.92 -4.83
C THR A 52 6.13 -5.93 -4.16
N PHE A 53 6.02 -5.49 -2.90
CA PHE A 53 4.76 -5.41 -2.18
C PHE A 53 3.81 -4.39 -2.83
N MET A 54 4.29 -3.18 -3.10
CA MET A 54 3.47 -2.14 -3.73
C MET A 54 3.06 -2.46 -5.16
N SER A 55 3.81 -3.30 -5.88
CA SER A 55 3.39 -3.85 -7.16
C SER A 55 2.11 -4.70 -7.02
N GLY A 56 2.01 -5.49 -5.96
CA GLY A 56 0.79 -6.24 -5.60
C GLY A 56 -0.38 -5.31 -5.28
N VAL A 57 -0.18 -4.31 -4.44
CA VAL A 57 -1.20 -3.30 -4.09
C VAL A 57 -1.69 -2.55 -5.33
N ARG A 58 -0.76 -2.11 -6.19
CA ARG A 58 -1.07 -1.40 -7.44
C ARG A 58 -1.91 -2.26 -8.40
N SER A 59 -1.56 -3.53 -8.53
CA SER A 59 -2.31 -4.50 -9.35
C SER A 59 -3.73 -4.71 -8.80
N ALA A 60 -3.86 -4.80 -7.47
CA ALA A 60 -5.15 -4.94 -6.80
C ALA A 60 -6.03 -3.69 -6.96
N ILE A 61 -5.43 -2.47 -6.88
CA ILE A 61 -6.13 -1.20 -7.16
C ILE A 61 -6.68 -1.20 -8.59
N ALA A 62 -5.84 -1.51 -9.58
CA ALA A 62 -6.25 -1.52 -10.98
C ALA A 62 -7.41 -2.51 -11.21
N LYS A 63 -7.28 -3.74 -10.71
CA LYS A 63 -8.30 -4.79 -10.82
C LYS A 63 -9.61 -4.42 -10.12
N ALA A 64 -9.55 -3.86 -8.92
CA ALA A 64 -10.75 -3.48 -8.17
C ALA A 64 -11.53 -2.32 -8.81
N ALA A 65 -10.85 -1.48 -9.61
CA ALA A 65 -11.43 -0.34 -10.31
C ALA A 65 -12.10 -0.70 -11.64
N GLU A 66 -11.84 -1.89 -12.18
CA GLU A 66 -12.38 -2.33 -13.48
C GLU A 66 -13.89 -2.13 -13.55
N GLY A 67 -14.33 -1.45 -14.60
CA GLY A 67 -15.74 -1.14 -14.81
C GLY A 67 -16.34 -0.04 -13.94
N LYS A 68 -15.63 0.42 -12.85
CA LYS A 68 -16.17 1.33 -11.84
C LYS A 68 -15.55 2.74 -11.88
N ALA A 69 -14.23 2.85 -12.10
CA ALA A 69 -13.50 4.10 -12.09
C ALA A 69 -12.31 4.06 -13.06
N THR A 70 -11.76 5.23 -13.39
CA THR A 70 -10.47 5.36 -14.09
C THR A 70 -9.40 5.67 -13.04
N MET A 71 -8.36 4.83 -12.96
CA MET A 71 -7.21 5.05 -12.10
C MET A 71 -6.05 5.64 -12.90
N ASP A 72 -5.69 6.90 -12.62
CA ASP A 72 -4.49 7.55 -13.17
C ASP A 72 -3.32 7.25 -12.22
N ILE A 73 -2.62 6.13 -12.46
CA ILE A 73 -1.60 5.59 -11.55
C ILE A 73 -0.21 6.05 -11.99
N VAL A 74 0.52 6.73 -11.10
CA VAL A 74 1.84 7.30 -11.38
C VAL A 74 2.90 6.85 -10.36
N ASP A 75 4.14 6.80 -10.85
CA ASP A 75 5.34 6.57 -10.04
C ASP A 75 5.86 7.88 -9.46
N SER A 76 6.07 7.94 -8.15
CA SER A 76 6.75 9.06 -7.48
C SER A 76 8.27 8.92 -7.46
N GLN A 77 8.82 7.80 -7.95
CA GLN A 77 10.26 7.55 -8.09
C GLN A 77 11.05 7.72 -6.78
N ASN A 78 10.42 7.38 -5.66
CA ASN A 78 10.96 7.59 -4.30
C ASN A 78 11.44 9.04 -4.05
N SER A 79 10.77 10.01 -4.66
CA SER A 79 11.09 11.45 -4.58
C SER A 79 9.87 12.24 -4.13
N GLN A 80 9.94 12.84 -2.94
CA GLN A 80 8.84 13.65 -2.40
C GLN A 80 8.52 14.88 -3.28
N PRO A 81 9.50 15.63 -3.85
CA PRO A 81 9.19 16.67 -4.82
C PRO A 81 8.42 16.14 -6.03
N THR A 82 8.87 15.02 -6.62
CA THR A 82 8.16 14.39 -7.74
C THR A 82 6.73 14.01 -7.36
N GLN A 83 6.50 13.47 -6.15
CA GLN A 83 5.16 13.16 -5.68
C GLN A 83 4.29 14.40 -5.57
N ASN A 84 4.83 15.50 -5.04
CA ASN A 84 4.12 16.77 -4.93
C ASN A 84 3.69 17.31 -6.31
N ASP A 85 4.56 17.20 -7.33
CA ASP A 85 4.26 17.60 -8.72
C ASP A 85 3.16 16.71 -9.33
N LYS A 86 3.15 15.40 -9.01
CA LYS A 86 2.07 14.49 -9.44
C LYS A 86 0.73 14.84 -8.80
N VAL A 87 0.73 15.23 -7.52
CA VAL A 87 -0.47 15.70 -6.84
C VAL A 87 -0.99 17.00 -7.48
N ASP A 88 -0.12 17.96 -7.81
CA ASP A 88 -0.50 19.17 -8.52
C ASP A 88 -1.11 18.87 -9.90
N LEU A 89 -0.54 17.89 -10.62
CA LEU A 89 -1.09 17.43 -11.89
C LEU A 89 -2.51 16.85 -11.72
N PHE A 90 -2.75 16.05 -10.69
CA PHE A 90 -4.07 15.50 -10.39
C PHE A 90 -5.09 16.57 -10.01
N VAL A 91 -4.67 17.57 -9.22
CA VAL A 91 -5.50 18.73 -8.89
C VAL A 91 -5.89 19.48 -10.16
N ASN A 92 -4.94 19.75 -11.06
CA ASN A 92 -5.18 20.44 -12.34
C ASN A 92 -6.10 19.62 -13.27
N LYS A 93 -5.99 18.29 -13.27
CA LYS A 93 -6.89 17.38 -13.98
C LYS A 93 -8.29 17.27 -13.36
N LYS A 94 -8.50 17.87 -12.18
CA LYS A 94 -9.76 17.82 -11.41
C LYS A 94 -10.22 16.39 -11.14
N VAL A 95 -9.30 15.52 -10.74
CA VAL A 95 -9.64 14.16 -10.30
C VAL A 95 -10.65 14.20 -9.16
N LYS A 96 -11.45 13.16 -8.99
CA LYS A 96 -12.54 13.16 -8.00
C LYS A 96 -12.10 12.71 -6.61
N ALA A 97 -10.97 11.98 -6.51
CA ALA A 97 -10.32 11.60 -5.28
C ALA A 97 -8.82 11.36 -5.52
N LEU A 98 -8.03 11.39 -4.46
CA LEU A 98 -6.61 11.02 -4.46
C LEU A 98 -6.43 9.74 -3.65
N ALA A 99 -5.55 8.84 -4.12
CA ALA A 99 -5.03 7.70 -3.35
C ALA A 99 -3.50 7.80 -3.35
N ILE A 100 -2.92 8.08 -2.20
CA ILE A 100 -1.49 8.44 -2.08
C ILE A 100 -0.77 7.47 -1.16
N ASN A 101 0.23 6.78 -1.70
CA ASN A 101 1.23 6.09 -0.90
C ASN A 101 2.41 7.05 -0.70
N PRO A 102 2.57 7.67 0.49
CA PRO A 102 3.55 8.75 0.68
C PRO A 102 4.99 8.27 0.45
N VAL A 103 5.82 9.09 -0.18
CA VAL A 103 7.27 8.90 -0.16
C VAL A 103 7.77 9.15 1.26
N ASP A 104 7.41 10.29 1.83
CA ASP A 104 7.70 10.66 3.21
C ASP A 104 6.38 10.92 3.95
N ARG A 105 6.10 10.11 4.98
CA ARG A 105 4.89 10.26 5.81
C ARG A 105 4.81 11.60 6.53
N THR A 106 5.95 12.21 6.83
CA THR A 106 6.02 13.51 7.52
C THR A 106 5.71 14.69 6.60
N ALA A 107 5.75 14.48 5.27
CA ALA A 107 5.37 15.46 4.26
C ALA A 107 3.90 15.38 3.84
N ALA A 108 3.10 14.51 4.45
CA ALA A 108 1.68 14.31 4.11
C ALA A 108 0.86 15.61 4.26
N GLY A 109 1.23 16.48 5.20
CA GLY A 109 0.57 17.76 5.42
C GLY A 109 0.49 18.63 4.16
N VAL A 110 1.55 18.67 3.36
CA VAL A 110 1.58 19.44 2.09
C VAL A 110 0.57 18.89 1.09
N ILE A 111 0.46 17.56 0.99
CA ILE A 111 -0.50 16.89 0.10
C ILE A 111 -1.93 17.17 0.56
N ILE A 112 -2.17 17.12 1.87
CA ILE A 112 -3.48 17.41 2.46
C ILE A 112 -3.89 18.86 2.18
N ASP A 113 -3.01 19.83 2.32
CA ASP A 113 -3.30 21.24 2.06
C ASP A 113 -3.67 21.47 0.59
N LYS A 114 -2.95 20.86 -0.36
CA LYS A 114 -3.29 20.91 -1.79
C LYS A 114 -4.66 20.29 -2.07
N ALA A 115 -4.93 19.11 -1.52
CA ALA A 115 -6.20 18.41 -1.67
C ALA A 115 -7.37 19.20 -1.07
N LYS A 116 -7.18 19.75 0.14
CA LYS A 116 -8.17 20.59 0.84
C LYS A 116 -8.52 21.85 0.05
N ASN A 117 -7.52 22.56 -0.47
CA ASN A 117 -7.73 23.77 -1.28
C ASN A 117 -8.50 23.47 -2.57
N ALA A 118 -8.31 22.29 -3.16
CA ALA A 118 -9.04 21.82 -4.33
C ALA A 118 -10.37 21.11 -3.99
N ASN A 119 -10.66 20.90 -2.70
CA ASN A 119 -11.79 20.12 -2.20
C ASN A 119 -11.85 18.68 -2.76
N ILE A 120 -10.69 18.03 -2.92
CA ILE A 120 -10.54 16.66 -3.42
C ILE A 120 -10.19 15.75 -2.25
N PRO A 121 -11.03 14.77 -1.86
CA PRO A 121 -10.74 13.86 -0.76
C PRO A 121 -9.47 13.05 -1.03
N VAL A 122 -8.70 12.74 0.05
CA VAL A 122 -7.46 12.00 -0.04
C VAL A 122 -7.50 10.75 0.84
N VAL A 123 -7.13 9.62 0.24
CA VAL A 123 -6.91 8.33 0.91
C VAL A 123 -5.41 8.07 0.89
N PHE A 124 -4.78 8.13 2.04
CA PHE A 124 -3.41 7.62 2.18
C PHE A 124 -3.44 6.09 2.29
N LEU A 125 -2.42 5.42 1.76
CA LEU A 125 -2.36 3.96 1.82
C LEU A 125 -0.96 3.48 2.22
N ASN A 126 -0.89 2.34 2.91
CA ASN A 126 0.30 1.62 3.35
C ASN A 126 1.17 2.45 4.33
N ARG A 127 1.71 3.60 3.95
CA ARG A 127 2.49 4.49 4.83
C ARG A 127 1.56 5.48 5.53
N GLU A 128 1.37 5.31 6.83
CA GLU A 128 0.45 6.12 7.64
C GLU A 128 1.00 7.53 7.85
N PRO A 129 0.25 8.61 7.52
CA PRO A 129 0.62 9.98 7.88
C PRO A 129 0.76 10.17 9.41
N LEU A 130 1.33 11.29 9.82
CA LEU A 130 1.35 11.66 11.23
C LEU A 130 -0.09 11.88 11.75
N ALA A 131 -0.33 11.54 13.01
CA ALA A 131 -1.65 11.65 13.62
C ALA A 131 -2.21 13.08 13.60
N GLU A 132 -1.35 14.10 13.71
CA GLU A 132 -1.71 15.51 13.56
C GLU A 132 -2.14 15.86 12.12
N ASP A 133 -1.51 15.27 11.11
CA ASP A 133 -1.88 15.48 9.71
C ASP A 133 -3.26 14.87 9.39
N MET A 134 -3.55 13.70 9.93
CA MET A 134 -4.86 13.05 9.78
C MET A 134 -6.03 13.90 10.33
N LYS A 135 -5.74 14.84 11.24
CA LYS A 135 -6.74 15.75 11.86
C LYS A 135 -6.93 17.07 11.12
N LYS A 136 -6.06 17.41 10.15
CA LYS A 136 -6.09 18.71 9.45
C LYS A 136 -7.37 18.95 8.64
N TRP A 137 -8.03 17.88 8.22
CA TRP A 137 -9.24 17.96 7.40
C TRP A 137 -10.11 16.70 7.58
N ASP A 138 -11.41 16.85 7.42
CA ASP A 138 -12.40 15.76 7.54
C ASP A 138 -12.35 14.76 6.39
N LYS A 139 -11.85 15.17 5.19
CA LYS A 139 -11.75 14.32 4.00
C LYS A 139 -10.36 13.69 3.83
N VAL A 140 -9.68 13.40 4.93
CA VAL A 140 -8.40 12.66 4.99
C VAL A 140 -8.66 11.28 5.56
N PHE A 141 -8.24 10.24 4.84
CA PHE A 141 -8.48 8.84 5.19
C PHE A 141 -7.19 8.04 5.07
N TYR A 142 -7.15 6.88 5.70
CA TYR A 142 -6.04 5.94 5.64
C TYR A 142 -6.51 4.51 5.45
N VAL A 143 -5.81 3.76 4.61
CA VAL A 143 -5.95 2.32 4.43
C VAL A 143 -4.59 1.66 4.61
N GLY A 144 -4.47 0.76 5.55
CA GLY A 144 -3.21 0.04 5.80
C GLY A 144 -3.34 -0.95 6.94
N ALA A 145 -2.23 -1.27 7.57
CA ALA A 145 -2.15 -2.26 8.64
C ALA A 145 -1.33 -1.73 9.82
N LYS A 146 -1.51 -2.33 11.00
CA LYS A 146 -0.81 -1.91 12.23
C LYS A 146 0.57 -2.55 12.30
N ALA A 147 1.63 -1.78 12.05
CA ALA A 147 3.01 -2.27 11.99
C ALA A 147 3.46 -3.04 13.25
N GLU A 148 2.96 -2.66 14.43
CA GLU A 148 3.22 -3.37 15.69
C GLU A 148 2.77 -4.83 15.63
N GLN A 149 1.61 -5.10 15.01
CA GLN A 149 1.08 -6.44 14.85
C GLN A 149 2.02 -7.31 13.99
N SER A 150 2.53 -6.76 12.87
CA SER A 150 3.45 -7.50 12.01
C SER A 150 4.78 -7.83 12.69
N GLY A 151 5.38 -6.87 13.41
CA GLY A 151 6.59 -7.13 14.17
C GLY A 151 6.39 -8.19 15.24
N THR A 152 5.28 -8.10 15.99
CA THR A 152 4.94 -9.11 17.00
C THR A 152 4.81 -10.50 16.38
N MET A 153 4.11 -10.63 15.25
CA MET A 153 3.95 -11.92 14.54
C MET A 153 5.27 -12.44 13.97
N GLU A 154 6.12 -11.56 13.43
CA GLU A 154 7.45 -11.92 12.96
C GLU A 154 8.31 -12.49 14.10
N GLY A 155 8.32 -11.83 15.26
CA GLY A 155 9.00 -12.36 16.46
C GLY A 155 8.42 -13.70 16.95
N GLN A 156 7.08 -13.85 16.90
CA GLN A 156 6.41 -15.11 17.26
C GLN A 156 6.81 -16.29 16.37
N LEU A 157 7.10 -16.08 15.08
CA LEU A 157 7.66 -17.13 14.22
C LEU A 157 8.98 -17.68 14.80
N LEU A 158 9.87 -16.81 15.28
CA LEU A 158 11.13 -17.23 15.91
C LEU A 158 10.91 -17.81 17.30
N VAL A 159 9.93 -17.31 18.07
CA VAL A 159 9.53 -17.95 19.34
C VAL A 159 9.15 -19.40 19.11
N ASP A 160 8.32 -19.68 18.09
CA ASP A 160 7.91 -21.05 17.76
C ASP A 160 9.12 -21.91 17.33
N TYR A 161 10.02 -21.35 16.53
CA TYR A 161 11.25 -22.02 16.12
C TYR A 161 12.15 -22.38 17.32
N PHE A 162 12.48 -21.41 18.17
CA PHE A 162 13.44 -21.63 19.27
C PHE A 162 12.86 -22.42 20.46
N LYS A 163 11.55 -22.51 20.60
CA LYS A 163 10.92 -23.48 21.49
C LYS A 163 11.18 -24.93 21.06
N ALA A 164 11.20 -25.19 19.75
CA ALA A 164 11.48 -26.50 19.18
C ALA A 164 13.00 -26.76 19.03
N HIS A 165 13.79 -25.71 18.87
CA HIS A 165 15.23 -25.77 18.59
C HIS A 165 16.00 -24.81 19.54
N PRO A 166 16.10 -25.10 20.83
CA PRO A 166 16.74 -24.21 21.80
C PRO A 166 18.23 -24.04 21.50
N THR A 167 18.75 -22.83 21.70
CA THR A 167 20.18 -22.54 21.62
C THR A 167 20.92 -23.20 22.80
N LYS A 168 22.21 -23.48 22.62
CA LYS A 168 23.00 -24.23 23.64
C LYS A 168 23.09 -23.51 24.98
N ASP A 169 23.11 -22.18 24.98
CA ASP A 169 23.29 -21.34 26.16
C ASP A 169 22.03 -20.56 26.55
N GLY A 170 20.92 -20.77 25.83
CA GLY A 170 19.65 -20.09 26.06
C GLY A 170 19.61 -18.63 25.56
N VAL A 171 20.62 -18.19 24.80
CA VAL A 171 20.68 -16.85 24.22
C VAL A 171 20.46 -16.94 22.71
N ILE A 172 19.52 -16.16 22.17
CA ILE A 172 19.26 -16.05 20.72
C ILE A 172 20.05 -14.87 20.17
N ARG A 173 21.02 -15.16 19.29
CA ARG A 173 21.86 -14.15 18.64
C ARG A 173 21.34 -13.86 17.27
N TYR A 174 20.91 -12.63 17.06
CA TYR A 174 20.26 -12.25 15.82
C TYR A 174 20.99 -11.16 15.05
N VAL A 175 20.75 -11.12 13.74
CA VAL A 175 21.03 -9.97 12.89
C VAL A 175 19.71 -9.40 12.35
N MET A 176 19.68 -8.07 12.18
CA MET A 176 18.48 -7.34 11.75
C MET A 176 18.74 -6.57 10.46
N LEU A 177 17.90 -6.78 9.46
CA LEU A 177 17.86 -6.01 8.23
C LEU A 177 16.66 -5.06 8.26
N LYS A 178 16.93 -3.76 8.38
CA LYS A 178 15.90 -2.73 8.53
C LYS A 178 15.52 -2.10 7.19
N GLY A 179 14.28 -1.62 7.13
CA GLY A 179 13.78 -0.77 6.07
C GLY A 179 14.40 0.63 6.07
N GLU A 180 13.71 1.60 5.49
CA GLU A 180 14.17 2.99 5.45
C GLU A 180 14.21 3.62 6.85
N PRO A 181 15.27 4.37 7.19
CA PRO A 181 15.35 5.11 8.45
C PRO A 181 14.17 6.09 8.60
N GLY A 182 13.59 6.14 9.80
CA GLY A 182 12.43 7.01 10.08
C GLY A 182 11.10 6.50 9.54
N HIS A 183 11.09 5.39 8.82
CA HIS A 183 9.86 4.74 8.39
C HIS A 183 9.19 4.03 9.58
N GLN A 184 7.92 4.35 9.86
CA GLN A 184 7.19 3.81 11.02
C GLN A 184 7.22 2.28 11.07
N ASP A 185 6.95 1.62 9.95
CA ASP A 185 6.93 0.15 9.90
C ASP A 185 8.33 -0.43 10.19
N ALA A 186 9.41 0.17 9.68
CA ALA A 186 10.75 -0.31 9.95
C ALA A 186 11.07 -0.27 11.45
N GLU A 187 10.74 0.84 12.11
CA GLU A 187 11.00 1.00 13.55
C GLU A 187 10.12 0.08 14.40
N LEU A 188 8.81 0.00 14.08
CA LEU A 188 7.88 -0.80 14.87
C LEU A 188 8.07 -2.31 14.64
N ARG A 189 8.30 -2.76 13.40
CA ARG A 189 8.63 -4.18 13.11
C ARG A 189 9.90 -4.59 13.85
N THR A 190 10.97 -3.78 13.77
CA THR A 190 12.21 -4.02 14.51
C THR A 190 11.98 -4.12 16.01
N LYS A 191 11.26 -3.17 16.60
CA LYS A 191 11.00 -3.13 18.04
C LYS A 191 10.15 -4.31 18.51
N PHE A 192 9.03 -4.56 17.84
CA PHE A 192 8.05 -5.54 18.31
C PHE A 192 8.42 -6.97 18.00
N SER A 193 9.27 -7.24 16.99
CA SER A 193 9.79 -8.59 16.76
C SER A 193 10.76 -9.03 17.87
N ILE A 194 11.60 -8.12 18.33
CA ILE A 194 12.48 -8.40 19.48
C ILE A 194 11.67 -8.50 20.76
N LYS A 195 10.74 -7.57 20.98
CA LYS A 195 9.87 -7.61 22.15
C LYS A 195 9.09 -8.94 22.26
N ALA A 196 8.64 -9.53 21.16
CA ALA A 196 7.94 -10.79 21.17
C ALA A 196 8.83 -11.96 21.66
N LEU A 197 10.12 -11.96 21.33
CA LEU A 197 11.09 -12.93 21.87
C LEU A 197 11.32 -12.73 23.37
N GLU A 198 11.51 -11.47 23.79
CA GLU A 198 11.72 -11.11 25.20
C GLU A 198 10.49 -11.45 26.07
N ASP A 199 9.29 -11.10 25.59
CA ASP A 199 8.01 -11.42 26.27
C ASP A 199 7.78 -12.94 26.40
N ALA A 200 8.32 -13.73 25.46
CA ALA A 200 8.31 -15.20 25.55
C ALA A 200 9.39 -15.79 26.48
N GLY A 201 10.19 -14.94 27.13
CA GLY A 201 11.20 -15.32 28.11
C GLY A 201 12.58 -15.64 27.52
N PHE A 202 12.81 -15.40 26.24
CA PHE A 202 14.12 -15.58 25.62
C PHE A 202 15.07 -14.43 25.96
N LYS A 203 16.35 -14.76 26.18
CA LYS A 203 17.43 -13.78 26.16
C LYS A 203 17.85 -13.57 24.72
N VAL A 204 17.95 -12.31 24.30
CA VAL A 204 18.33 -11.95 22.94
C VAL A 204 19.62 -11.12 22.92
N GLU A 205 20.46 -11.35 21.94
CA GLU A 205 21.69 -10.59 21.71
C GLU A 205 21.74 -10.13 20.26
N LYS A 206 21.79 -8.80 20.05
CA LYS A 206 21.94 -8.23 18.72
C LYS A 206 23.40 -8.27 18.30
N LEU A 207 23.76 -9.10 17.33
CA LEU A 207 25.10 -9.15 16.76
C LEU A 207 25.37 -8.05 15.73
N ALA A 208 24.37 -7.74 14.91
CA ALA A 208 24.45 -6.68 13.92
C ALA A 208 23.05 -6.18 13.49
N GLU A 209 23.02 -4.94 13.06
CA GLU A 209 21.83 -4.29 12.50
C GLU A 209 22.28 -3.28 11.45
N ASP A 210 21.62 -3.26 10.28
CA ASP A 210 21.86 -2.24 9.27
C ASP A 210 20.59 -2.03 8.43
N THR A 211 20.51 -0.87 7.76
CA THR A 211 19.41 -0.57 6.86
C THR A 211 19.72 -1.09 5.45
N ALA A 212 18.74 -1.79 4.88
CA ALA A 212 18.79 -2.25 3.49
C ALA A 212 17.69 -1.61 2.62
N MET A 213 16.95 -0.62 3.13
CA MET A 213 16.07 0.25 2.35
C MET A 213 14.96 -0.53 1.59
N TRP A 214 14.43 -1.62 2.15
CA TRP A 214 13.46 -2.53 1.53
C TRP A 214 13.98 -3.25 0.28
N ASP A 215 15.30 -3.22 0.03
CA ASP A 215 15.94 -3.65 -1.20
C ASP A 215 16.66 -4.99 -1.01
N ARG A 216 16.39 -5.94 -1.93
CA ARG A 216 16.96 -7.29 -1.90
C ARG A 216 18.46 -7.32 -2.06
N VAL A 217 18.98 -6.52 -3.00
CA VAL A 217 20.44 -6.50 -3.32
C VAL A 217 21.21 -5.90 -2.16
N LYS A 218 20.75 -4.77 -1.61
CA LYS A 218 21.35 -4.16 -0.43
C LYS A 218 21.31 -5.10 0.77
N ALA A 219 20.22 -5.83 0.97
CA ALA A 219 20.10 -6.80 2.05
C ALA A 219 21.08 -7.97 1.88
N GLN A 220 21.28 -8.45 0.65
CA GLN A 220 22.30 -9.47 0.35
C GLN A 220 23.71 -8.97 0.69
N GLU A 221 24.07 -7.74 0.32
CA GLU A 221 25.37 -7.14 0.65
C GLU A 221 25.55 -6.99 2.16
N LYS A 222 24.53 -6.49 2.90
CA LYS A 222 24.59 -6.37 4.35
C LYS A 222 24.72 -7.72 5.04
N MET A 223 23.93 -8.70 4.64
CA MET A 223 24.01 -10.06 5.20
C MET A 223 25.36 -10.72 4.91
N ALA A 224 25.95 -10.52 3.73
CA ALA A 224 27.29 -11.02 3.44
C ALA A 224 28.35 -10.41 4.37
N ALA A 225 28.23 -9.10 4.71
CA ALA A 225 29.09 -8.43 5.68
C ALA A 225 28.86 -8.96 7.12
N PHE A 226 27.62 -9.22 7.51
CA PHE A 226 27.31 -9.82 8.81
C PHE A 226 27.91 -11.23 8.94
N LEU A 227 27.78 -12.05 7.90
CA LEU A 227 28.39 -13.39 7.86
C LEU A 227 29.92 -13.35 7.93
N ALA A 228 30.53 -12.34 7.30
CA ALA A 228 31.99 -12.17 7.36
C ALA A 228 32.50 -11.77 8.76
N SER A 229 31.73 -10.96 9.48
CA SER A 229 32.12 -10.44 10.80
C SER A 229 31.71 -11.31 11.97
N GLN A 230 30.53 -11.97 11.90
CA GLN A 230 29.94 -12.74 13.00
C GLN A 230 30.02 -14.26 12.78
N GLY A 231 30.06 -14.70 11.50
CA GLY A 231 30.16 -16.11 11.13
C GLY A 231 29.06 -16.98 11.74
N ASP A 232 29.47 -18.12 12.32
CA ASP A 232 28.56 -19.11 12.89
C ASP A 232 27.95 -18.71 14.26
N LYS A 233 28.17 -17.47 14.71
CA LYS A 233 27.53 -16.96 15.94
C LYS A 233 26.07 -16.56 15.72
N ILE A 234 25.65 -16.34 14.48
CA ILE A 234 24.30 -15.90 14.13
C ILE A 234 23.35 -17.10 14.27
N ASP A 235 22.31 -16.94 15.09
CA ASP A 235 21.27 -17.95 15.28
C ASP A 235 20.07 -17.73 14.37
N CYS A 236 19.74 -16.48 14.01
CA CYS A 236 18.63 -16.15 13.12
C CYS A 236 18.78 -14.79 12.43
N VAL A 237 17.97 -14.59 11.38
CA VAL A 237 17.85 -13.33 10.64
C VAL A 237 16.43 -12.82 10.73
N LEU A 238 16.28 -11.58 11.19
CA LEU A 238 15.04 -10.82 11.10
C LEU A 238 15.17 -9.78 9.97
N ALA A 239 14.15 -9.71 9.13
CA ALA A 239 14.12 -8.73 8.04
C ALA A 239 12.77 -8.04 7.99
N ASN A 240 12.76 -6.71 8.03
CA ASN A 240 11.52 -5.94 8.10
C ASN A 240 10.60 -6.15 6.87
N ASN A 241 11.09 -6.76 5.76
CA ASN A 241 10.25 -7.24 4.67
C ASN A 241 10.85 -8.47 3.98
N ASP A 242 10.05 -9.10 3.12
CA ASP A 242 10.43 -10.32 2.39
C ASP A 242 11.57 -10.10 1.39
N ASP A 243 11.62 -8.98 0.68
CA ASP A 243 12.72 -8.74 -0.26
C ASP A 243 14.06 -8.70 0.45
N MET A 244 14.14 -8.10 1.62
CA MET A 244 15.36 -8.13 2.43
C MET A 244 15.64 -9.54 2.99
N ALA A 245 14.61 -10.29 3.41
CA ALA A 245 14.75 -11.68 3.82
C ALA A 245 15.31 -12.55 2.69
N LEU A 246 14.80 -12.38 1.47
CA LEU A 246 15.28 -13.08 0.28
C LEU A 246 16.73 -12.70 -0.07
N GLY A 247 17.11 -11.44 0.09
CA GLY A 247 18.50 -11.01 -0.05
C GLY A 247 19.43 -11.70 0.96
N ALA A 248 18.99 -11.80 2.22
CA ALA A 248 19.73 -12.54 3.25
C ALA A 248 19.87 -14.03 2.90
N ILE A 249 18.82 -14.66 2.39
CA ILE A 249 18.82 -16.07 1.96
C ILE A 249 19.87 -16.28 0.85
N GLU A 250 19.99 -15.37 -0.12
CA GLU A 250 20.99 -15.50 -1.18
C GLU A 250 22.43 -15.41 -0.62
N ALA A 251 22.70 -14.53 0.34
CA ALA A 251 24.01 -14.47 1.01
C ALA A 251 24.28 -15.75 1.83
N LEU A 252 23.28 -16.29 2.50
CA LEU A 252 23.36 -17.55 3.24
C LEU A 252 23.64 -18.75 2.31
N LYS A 253 22.93 -18.85 1.17
CA LYS A 253 23.16 -19.88 0.15
C LYS A 253 24.61 -19.87 -0.35
N ALA A 254 25.17 -18.67 -0.59
CA ALA A 254 26.57 -18.50 -0.99
C ALA A 254 27.58 -19.03 0.06
N LYS A 255 27.17 -19.14 1.33
CA LYS A 255 27.94 -19.72 2.44
C LYS A 255 27.56 -21.18 2.75
N GLY A 256 26.81 -21.82 1.85
CA GLY A 256 26.44 -23.24 1.97
C GLY A 256 25.30 -23.52 2.94
N TYR A 257 24.56 -22.52 3.40
CA TYR A 257 23.33 -22.76 4.17
C TYR A 257 22.23 -23.35 3.27
N PHE A 258 21.26 -23.98 3.88
CA PHE A 258 20.14 -24.72 3.27
C PHE A 258 20.58 -25.94 2.46
N LYS A 259 21.78 -26.45 2.74
CA LYS A 259 22.37 -27.69 2.22
C LYS A 259 22.97 -28.47 3.38
N ASP A 260 23.04 -29.80 3.26
CA ASP A 260 23.74 -30.69 4.20
C ASP A 260 23.37 -30.45 5.67
N ASN A 261 22.08 -30.25 5.97
CA ASN A 261 21.53 -29.93 7.28
C ASN A 261 22.01 -28.62 7.93
N LYS A 262 22.70 -27.75 7.19
CA LYS A 262 23.07 -26.42 7.66
C LYS A 262 21.91 -25.46 7.43
N PHE A 263 21.14 -25.16 8.49
CA PHE A 263 19.96 -24.29 8.43
C PHE A 263 20.13 -23.08 9.32
N MET A 264 19.52 -21.95 8.93
CA MET A 264 19.37 -20.73 9.71
C MET A 264 17.97 -20.19 9.50
N PRO A 265 17.14 -19.99 10.54
CA PRO A 265 15.82 -19.40 10.38
C PRO A 265 15.92 -17.95 9.93
N VAL A 266 15.27 -17.64 8.82
CA VAL A 266 15.08 -16.29 8.27
C VAL A 266 13.59 -16.02 8.28
N VAL A 267 13.19 -14.86 8.82
CA VAL A 267 11.79 -14.40 8.84
C VAL A 267 11.66 -13.04 8.14
N GLY A 268 10.49 -12.81 7.60
CA GLY A 268 10.17 -11.57 6.88
C GLY A 268 8.72 -11.13 7.08
N VAL A 269 8.32 -10.12 6.33
CA VAL A 269 6.96 -9.58 6.29
C VAL A 269 6.60 -9.31 4.84
N ASP A 270 5.37 -9.53 4.45
CA ASP A 270 4.58 -9.24 3.27
C ASP A 270 3.90 -10.47 2.66
N ALA A 271 4.48 -11.67 2.77
CA ALA A 271 4.08 -12.90 2.10
C ALA A 271 4.01 -12.71 0.56
N THR A 272 5.05 -12.10 0.00
CA THR A 272 5.17 -11.89 -1.45
C THR A 272 5.30 -13.23 -2.18
N ALA A 273 4.88 -13.29 -3.45
CA ALA A 273 4.99 -14.52 -4.23
C ALA A 273 6.40 -15.13 -4.26
N PRO A 274 7.51 -14.35 -4.38
CA PRO A 274 8.85 -14.89 -4.25
C PRO A 274 9.16 -15.44 -2.84
N ALA A 275 8.63 -14.83 -1.78
CA ALA A 275 8.81 -15.30 -0.41
C ALA A 275 8.02 -16.58 -0.15
N LEU A 276 6.79 -16.70 -0.66
CA LEU A 276 6.01 -17.94 -0.57
C LEU A 276 6.74 -19.10 -1.28
N LYS A 277 7.39 -18.82 -2.41
CA LYS A 277 8.23 -19.83 -3.07
C LYS A 277 9.43 -20.24 -2.20
N ALA A 278 10.13 -19.28 -1.58
CA ALA A 278 11.24 -19.58 -0.67
C ALA A 278 10.76 -20.35 0.58
N LEU A 279 9.54 -20.12 1.04
CA LEU A 279 8.89 -20.85 2.11
C LEU A 279 8.60 -22.31 1.69
N GLU A 280 8.10 -22.54 0.47
CA GLU A 280 7.91 -23.88 -0.10
C GLU A 280 9.25 -24.65 -0.23
N GLU A 281 10.29 -23.97 -0.68
CA GLU A 281 11.65 -24.50 -0.80
C GLU A 281 12.32 -24.76 0.56
N GLY A 282 11.77 -24.22 1.67
CA GLY A 282 12.32 -24.34 3.01
C GLY A 282 13.54 -23.47 3.29
N THR A 283 13.78 -22.43 2.49
CA THR A 283 14.86 -21.45 2.70
C THR A 283 14.43 -20.23 3.51
N LEU A 284 13.14 -19.88 3.47
CA LEU A 284 12.50 -18.95 4.39
C LEU A 284 11.76 -19.77 5.46
N TYR A 285 11.90 -19.41 6.73
CA TYR A 285 11.22 -20.11 7.81
C TYR A 285 9.75 -19.69 7.95
N GLY A 286 9.50 -18.41 7.83
CA GLY A 286 8.16 -17.84 7.91
C GLY A 286 8.11 -16.39 7.47
N THR A 287 6.92 -15.93 7.19
CA THR A 287 6.63 -14.53 6.87
C THR A 287 5.31 -14.09 7.49
N VAL A 288 5.03 -12.81 7.46
CA VAL A 288 3.77 -12.25 7.93
C VAL A 288 3.02 -11.65 6.74
N LEU A 289 1.87 -12.20 6.39
CA LEU A 289 1.03 -11.67 5.30
C LEU A 289 0.62 -10.23 5.60
N ASN A 290 1.09 -9.34 4.76
CA ASN A 290 0.60 -7.98 4.60
C ASN A 290 -0.32 -7.99 3.39
N ASP A 291 -1.63 -7.97 3.58
CA ASP A 291 -2.57 -8.32 2.51
C ASP A 291 -2.69 -7.20 1.45
N ALA A 292 -1.82 -7.24 0.45
CA ALA A 292 -1.78 -6.30 -0.66
C ALA A 292 -3.11 -6.25 -1.45
N VAL A 293 -3.79 -7.40 -1.57
CA VAL A 293 -5.05 -7.51 -2.30
C VAL A 293 -6.16 -6.74 -1.59
N ASN A 294 -6.32 -6.96 -0.28
CA ASN A 294 -7.33 -6.26 0.49
C ASN A 294 -6.97 -4.78 0.72
N GLN A 295 -5.69 -4.41 0.87
CA GLN A 295 -5.29 -3.00 0.90
C GLN A 295 -5.63 -2.28 -0.41
N GLY A 296 -5.35 -2.89 -1.57
CA GLY A 296 -5.71 -2.32 -2.87
C GLY A 296 -7.22 -2.21 -3.08
N LYS A 297 -7.98 -3.24 -2.74
CA LYS A 297 -9.46 -3.22 -2.83
C LYS A 297 -10.07 -2.17 -1.90
N ALA A 298 -9.64 -2.11 -0.64
CA ALA A 298 -10.15 -1.15 0.34
C ALA A 298 -9.86 0.28 -0.09
N THR A 299 -8.63 0.57 -0.55
CA THR A 299 -8.24 1.86 -1.09
C THR A 299 -9.12 2.27 -2.26
N THR A 300 -9.33 1.36 -3.20
CA THR A 300 -10.16 1.61 -4.40
C THR A 300 -11.61 1.89 -4.04
N ASN A 301 -12.21 1.02 -3.23
CA ASN A 301 -13.62 1.17 -2.84
C ASN A 301 -13.86 2.46 -2.06
N LEU A 302 -12.98 2.78 -1.11
CA LEU A 302 -13.05 4.02 -0.35
C LEU A 302 -12.91 5.25 -1.26
N ALA A 303 -11.91 5.26 -2.16
CA ALA A 303 -11.70 6.38 -3.08
C ALA A 303 -12.88 6.56 -4.04
N ILE A 304 -13.50 5.48 -4.52
CA ILE A 304 -14.71 5.55 -5.37
C ILE A 304 -15.90 6.09 -4.57
N ALA A 305 -16.14 5.59 -3.36
CA ALA A 305 -17.24 6.08 -2.51
C ALA A 305 -17.10 7.59 -2.24
N LEU A 306 -15.90 8.04 -1.92
CA LEU A 306 -15.58 9.46 -1.74
C LEU A 306 -15.79 10.29 -3.01
N ALA A 307 -15.33 9.78 -4.16
CA ALA A 307 -15.46 10.44 -5.46
C ALA A 307 -16.92 10.61 -5.87
N LEU A 308 -17.79 9.68 -5.46
CA LEU A 308 -19.24 9.70 -5.73
C LEU A 308 -20.05 10.40 -4.63
N GLY A 309 -19.43 10.86 -3.54
CA GLY A 309 -20.11 11.47 -2.40
C GLY A 309 -21.02 10.52 -1.63
N GLN A 310 -20.70 9.22 -1.64
CA GLN A 310 -21.48 8.20 -0.93
C GLN A 310 -21.16 8.22 0.56
N ALA A 311 -22.13 7.79 1.39
CA ALA A 311 -21.89 7.56 2.80
C ALA A 311 -20.87 6.42 2.99
N LEU A 312 -19.96 6.61 3.94
CA LEU A 312 -18.94 5.62 4.25
C LEU A 312 -19.50 4.61 5.25
N SER A 313 -19.83 3.43 4.76
CA SER A 313 -20.31 2.30 5.56
C SER A 313 -19.68 1.01 5.06
N LYS A 314 -19.81 -0.07 5.83
CA LYS A 314 -19.33 -1.39 5.41
C LYS A 314 -20.00 -1.88 4.12
N GLU A 315 -21.25 -1.51 3.89
CA GLU A 315 -22.01 -1.86 2.69
C GLU A 315 -21.47 -1.15 1.45
N THR A 316 -21.04 0.12 1.58
CA THR A 316 -20.53 0.92 0.44
C THR A 316 -19.06 0.67 0.17
N VAL A 317 -18.24 0.52 1.22
CA VAL A 317 -16.77 0.39 1.11
C VAL A 317 -16.33 -1.08 1.13
N GLY A 318 -17.11 -1.96 1.76
CA GLY A 318 -16.78 -3.39 1.93
C GLY A 318 -15.89 -3.67 3.15
N TYR A 319 -15.55 -2.65 3.92
CA TYR A 319 -14.67 -2.72 5.09
C TYR A 319 -15.20 -1.84 6.22
N ASP A 320 -14.82 -2.16 7.46
CA ASP A 320 -15.11 -1.32 8.61
C ASP A 320 -14.26 -0.04 8.57
N VAL A 321 -14.91 1.12 8.71
CA VAL A 321 -14.24 2.42 8.77
C VAL A 321 -14.15 2.85 10.23
N THR A 322 -13.00 2.63 10.85
CA THR A 322 -12.72 2.97 12.25
C THR A 322 -12.51 4.48 12.40
N ASP A 323 -13.08 5.07 13.44
CA ASP A 323 -13.01 6.51 13.76
C ASP A 323 -13.38 7.41 12.56
N GLY A 324 -14.19 6.88 11.63
CA GLY A 324 -14.61 7.57 10.43
C GLY A 324 -13.49 7.88 9.43
N LYS A 325 -12.29 7.34 9.61
CA LYS A 325 -11.08 7.69 8.81
C LYS A 325 -10.18 6.52 8.43
N TYR A 326 -10.18 5.43 9.18
CA TYR A 326 -9.19 4.37 9.04
C TYR A 326 -9.84 3.07 8.59
N ILE A 327 -9.22 2.40 7.62
CA ILE A 327 -9.50 1.00 7.30
C ILE A 327 -8.24 0.21 7.62
N TRP A 328 -8.35 -0.66 8.62
CA TRP A 328 -7.27 -1.53 9.05
C TRP A 328 -7.41 -2.91 8.42
N ILE A 329 -6.35 -3.38 7.77
CA ILE A 329 -6.24 -4.72 7.20
C ILE A 329 -5.32 -5.52 8.12
N ASP A 330 -5.82 -6.60 8.68
CA ASP A 330 -5.07 -7.40 9.63
C ASP A 330 -3.94 -8.17 8.96
N TYR A 331 -2.85 -8.30 9.70
CA TYR A 331 -1.76 -9.20 9.35
C TYR A 331 -2.08 -10.65 9.69
N LYS A 332 -1.34 -11.60 9.08
CA LYS A 332 -1.46 -13.02 9.36
C LYS A 332 -0.09 -13.69 9.32
N LYS A 333 0.20 -14.51 10.34
CA LYS A 333 1.42 -15.32 10.38
C LYS A 333 1.34 -16.44 9.35
N ILE A 334 2.35 -16.58 8.49
CA ILE A 334 2.41 -17.58 7.42
C ILE A 334 3.66 -18.43 7.59
N THR A 335 3.43 -19.72 7.65
CA THR A 335 4.45 -20.76 7.64
C THR A 335 4.15 -21.75 6.51
N LYS A 336 4.97 -22.78 6.34
CA LYS A 336 4.75 -23.81 5.32
C LYS A 336 3.41 -24.54 5.50
N GLU A 337 2.95 -24.68 6.75
CA GLU A 337 1.72 -25.40 7.09
C GLU A 337 0.46 -24.68 6.64
N ASN A 338 0.46 -23.35 6.63
CA ASN A 338 -0.71 -22.55 6.25
C ASN A 338 -0.48 -21.64 5.04
N ILE A 339 0.51 -21.93 4.21
CA ILE A 339 0.91 -21.11 3.04
C ILE A 339 -0.26 -20.81 2.09
N ASN A 340 -1.25 -21.70 1.99
CA ASN A 340 -2.42 -21.51 1.13
C ASN A 340 -3.32 -20.35 1.56
N GLU A 341 -3.15 -19.84 2.78
CA GLU A 341 -3.90 -18.69 3.29
C GLU A 341 -3.34 -17.35 2.77
N ALA A 342 -2.17 -17.39 2.11
CA ALA A 342 -1.53 -16.22 1.49
C ALA A 342 -1.54 -16.28 -0.05
N LYS A 343 -2.19 -17.29 -0.67
CA LYS A 343 -2.27 -17.48 -2.14
C LYS A 343 -3.55 -16.91 -2.76
#